data_4c62d5efedd2a88300304a1ace914d01
#
_entry.id   4c62d5efedd2a88300304a1ace914d01
#
_cell.length_a   1.000
_cell.length_b   1.000
_cell.length_c   1.000
_cell.angle_alpha   90.00
_cell.angle_beta   90.00
_cell.angle_gamma   90.00
#
_symmetry.space_group_name_H-M   'P 1'
#
loop_
_entity.id
_entity.type
_entity.pdbx_description
1 polymer ?
#
loop_
_entity_poly.entity_id
_entity_poly.type
_entity_poly.pdbx_seq_one_letter_code
_entity_poly.pdbx_strand_id
1 'polypeptide(L)'
;MRAVKTQDISCNDLTWKIEYDPSRCTMCGSCVASCSFKAIHVAVERRDMTYSEAETPMPVKKHMARPVIEQVASLTNYCRGCGMCEKVCPNHAIHPVRNPDTRKTLLSKDSGPIKRGGRTNLNAQRTLDAIVVGRISQMTDPSLDAARHTFDIRSPLGRVLAARDLPLKVENGKLVPSGHTPPVHWIYPLICSDMSIGALSTRAWEAVALAVGYLNEKCGLPVRMSSGEGGMPMGLLKSDYLKYFIIQIASGHFGWNRIIKAMPQMVTDPAGVLIKIGQGAKPGDGGLLPAAKVAEHVQAIRGVPKATLASPPNHQGLYSIEESVQKMHLSMSAAFGFRVPVAIKCAASATSVSVYNNLLRDPYHVCGGFFLDGIQGGTGAANEISLDHTGHPVVSKIRDCYLAAVKQGLQGQIPLYGGGGIGMTGNAAADAFKMMCLGANGVFTGKVLIQLLGCVGNEHGRCNACNTGKCPTGICTQDPRLVKRLDVDKGAQKIVDYVLTFDMELKKLMAPIGNSSLPIGRSDALVATDKAVADRLGIQYVC
;
A
#
# COMPACT_ATOMS: atom_id res chain seq x y z
N MET A 1 -37.93 -15.81 20.00
CA MET A 1 -37.11 -14.98 19.08
C MET A 1 -37.83 -14.89 17.76
N ARG A 2 -38.38 -13.70 17.41
CA ARG A 2 -39.02 -13.48 16.12
C ARG A 2 -37.94 -13.40 15.06
N ALA A 3 -38.05 -14.26 14.05
CA ALA A 3 -37.19 -14.20 12.87
C ALA A 3 -37.39 -12.82 12.19
N VAL A 4 -36.31 -12.05 12.12
CA VAL A 4 -36.27 -10.82 11.33
C VAL A 4 -36.36 -11.26 9.86
N LYS A 5 -37.47 -10.91 9.19
CA LYS A 5 -37.58 -11.07 7.74
C LYS A 5 -36.45 -10.23 7.11
N THR A 6 -35.49 -10.89 6.51
CA THR A 6 -34.47 -10.24 5.65
C THR A 6 -35.24 -9.57 4.51
N GLN A 7 -35.18 -8.24 4.45
CA GLN A 7 -35.68 -7.51 3.26
C GLN A 7 -34.77 -7.91 2.09
N ASP A 8 -35.38 -8.50 1.06
CA ASP A 8 -34.70 -8.76 -0.18
C ASP A 8 -34.34 -7.42 -0.83
N ILE A 9 -33.07 -7.22 -1.06
CA ILE A 9 -32.57 -6.05 -1.80
C ILE A 9 -32.83 -6.32 -3.28
N SER A 10 -33.55 -5.44 -3.96
CA SER A 10 -33.72 -5.56 -5.42
C SER A 10 -32.37 -5.48 -6.13
N CYS A 11 -32.15 -6.32 -7.13
CA CYS A 11 -30.97 -6.23 -7.99
C CYS A 11 -30.81 -4.86 -8.66
N ASN A 12 -31.90 -4.11 -8.80
CA ASN A 12 -31.90 -2.75 -9.36
C ASN A 12 -31.31 -1.70 -8.40
N ASP A 13 -31.25 -2.01 -7.11
CA ASP A 13 -30.67 -1.12 -6.07
C ASP A 13 -29.17 -1.32 -5.87
N LEU A 14 -28.57 -2.28 -6.59
CA LEU A 14 -27.14 -2.58 -6.45
C LEU A 14 -26.28 -1.70 -7.35
N THR A 15 -25.11 -1.35 -6.85
CA THR A 15 -24.09 -0.60 -7.62
C THR A 15 -23.60 -1.37 -8.85
N TRP A 16 -23.66 -2.71 -8.80
CA TRP A 16 -23.21 -3.59 -9.85
C TRP A 16 -24.29 -4.59 -10.24
N LYS A 17 -24.57 -4.64 -11.52
CA LYS A 17 -25.41 -5.66 -12.15
C LYS A 17 -24.53 -6.66 -12.88
N ILE A 18 -25.03 -7.88 -13.01
CA ILE A 18 -24.42 -8.92 -13.82
C ILE A 18 -25.21 -9.02 -15.11
N GLU A 19 -24.58 -8.69 -16.21
CA GLU A 19 -25.11 -8.96 -17.54
C GLU A 19 -24.70 -10.36 -17.96
N TYR A 20 -25.65 -11.11 -18.53
CA TYR A 20 -25.50 -12.49 -18.89
C TYR A 20 -26.07 -12.73 -20.29
N ASP A 21 -25.24 -13.33 -21.15
CA ASP A 21 -25.63 -13.74 -22.49
C ASP A 21 -25.84 -15.28 -22.52
N PRO A 22 -27.10 -15.75 -22.54
CA PRO A 22 -27.39 -17.17 -22.54
C PRO A 22 -26.98 -17.88 -23.83
N SER A 23 -26.80 -17.15 -24.95
CA SER A 23 -26.42 -17.75 -26.25
C SER A 23 -24.95 -18.19 -26.25
N ARG A 24 -24.11 -17.52 -25.44
CA ARG A 24 -22.68 -17.80 -25.31
C ARG A 24 -22.35 -18.72 -24.14
N CYS A 25 -23.29 -18.95 -23.24
CA CYS A 25 -23.06 -19.71 -22.02
C CYS A 25 -23.14 -21.21 -22.24
N THR A 26 -22.08 -21.94 -21.89
CA THR A 26 -22.05 -23.42 -21.91
C THR A 26 -22.49 -24.06 -20.59
N MET A 27 -22.96 -23.26 -19.61
CA MET A 27 -23.37 -23.72 -18.28
C MET A 27 -22.28 -24.46 -17.50
N CYS A 28 -21.00 -24.13 -17.73
CA CYS A 28 -19.87 -24.79 -17.08
C CYS A 28 -19.77 -24.51 -15.56
N GLY A 29 -20.52 -23.57 -15.02
CA GLY A 29 -20.55 -23.22 -13.59
C GLY A 29 -19.33 -22.47 -13.05
N SER A 30 -18.32 -22.19 -13.88
CA SER A 30 -17.08 -21.54 -13.44
C SER A 30 -17.32 -20.18 -12.79
N CYS A 31 -18.24 -19.37 -13.30
CA CYS A 31 -18.61 -18.07 -12.75
C CYS A 31 -19.23 -18.20 -11.34
N VAL A 32 -20.09 -19.19 -11.13
CA VAL A 32 -20.74 -19.47 -9.84
C VAL A 32 -19.70 -19.94 -8.81
N ALA A 33 -18.87 -20.92 -9.20
CA ALA A 33 -17.82 -21.46 -8.33
C ALA A 33 -16.78 -20.41 -7.94
N SER A 34 -16.51 -19.43 -8.82
CA SER A 34 -15.52 -18.38 -8.60
C SER A 34 -16.06 -17.18 -7.82
N CYS A 35 -17.38 -17.03 -7.69
CA CYS A 35 -17.98 -15.89 -7.02
C CYS A 35 -17.80 -15.98 -5.49
N SER A 36 -16.83 -15.25 -4.96
CA SER A 36 -16.57 -15.18 -3.51
C SER A 36 -17.71 -14.53 -2.72
N PHE A 37 -18.54 -13.74 -3.39
CA PHE A 37 -19.67 -13.03 -2.79
C PHE A 37 -20.98 -13.82 -2.86
N LYS A 38 -20.96 -15.00 -3.49
CA LYS A 38 -22.17 -15.80 -3.74
C LYS A 38 -23.29 -14.98 -4.40
N ALA A 39 -22.92 -14.06 -5.27
CA ALA A 39 -23.82 -13.16 -5.98
C ALA A 39 -24.36 -13.75 -7.29
N ILE A 40 -23.99 -14.98 -7.62
CA ILE A 40 -24.37 -15.69 -8.84
C ILE A 40 -24.81 -17.09 -8.46
N HIS A 41 -25.95 -17.55 -8.99
CA HIS A 41 -26.39 -18.93 -8.87
C HIS A 41 -27.01 -19.43 -10.19
N VAL A 42 -27.19 -20.71 -10.28
CA VAL A 42 -27.93 -21.33 -11.38
C VAL A 42 -29.39 -21.53 -10.94
N ALA A 43 -30.30 -20.85 -11.61
CA ALA A 43 -31.73 -21.08 -11.45
C ALA A 43 -32.26 -22.01 -12.57
N VAL A 44 -33.44 -22.54 -12.35
CA VAL A 44 -34.11 -23.38 -13.35
C VAL A 44 -35.35 -22.63 -13.79
N GLU A 45 -35.33 -22.10 -15.01
CA GLU A 45 -36.50 -21.48 -15.61
C GLU A 45 -37.49 -22.57 -16.05
N ARG A 46 -38.65 -22.66 -15.43
CA ARG A 46 -39.73 -23.50 -15.85
C ARG A 46 -40.52 -22.77 -16.94
N ARG A 47 -40.39 -23.19 -18.17
CA ARG A 47 -41.30 -22.78 -19.25
C ARG A 47 -42.42 -23.78 -19.36
N ASP A 48 -43.65 -23.35 -19.16
CA ASP A 48 -44.83 -24.11 -19.55
C ASP A 48 -44.92 -24.03 -21.08
N MET A 49 -44.49 -25.10 -21.72
CA MET A 49 -44.73 -25.27 -23.17
C MET A 49 -46.15 -25.77 -23.36
N THR A 50 -47.05 -24.91 -23.79
CA THR A 50 -48.35 -25.32 -24.36
C THR A 50 -48.09 -25.93 -25.71
N TYR A 51 -48.11 -27.25 -25.79
CA TYR A 51 -48.24 -27.95 -27.07
C TYR A 51 -49.67 -27.80 -27.58
N SER A 52 -49.81 -27.37 -28.84
CA SER A 52 -51.10 -27.50 -29.51
C SER A 52 -51.41 -28.98 -29.67
N GLU A 53 -52.53 -29.44 -29.13
CA GLU A 53 -52.96 -30.84 -29.02
C GLU A 53 -53.37 -31.52 -30.36
N ALA A 54 -52.82 -31.11 -31.51
CA ALA A 54 -53.35 -31.52 -32.77
C ALA A 54 -52.66 -32.73 -33.41
N GLU A 55 -51.50 -33.24 -33.00
CA GLU A 55 -50.83 -34.27 -33.80
C GLU A 55 -50.07 -35.41 -33.09
N THR A 56 -50.17 -35.68 -31.80
CA THR A 56 -49.61 -36.92 -31.23
C THR A 56 -50.34 -37.43 -29.99
N PRO A 57 -50.73 -38.72 -29.93
CA PRO A 57 -51.40 -39.32 -28.79
C PRO A 57 -50.37 -39.85 -27.77
N MET A 58 -49.67 -38.98 -27.07
CA MET A 58 -48.92 -39.31 -25.84
C MET A 58 -48.85 -38.11 -24.89
N PRO A 59 -49.36 -38.23 -23.65
CA PRO A 59 -49.25 -37.19 -22.64
C PRO A 59 -47.90 -37.30 -21.95
N VAL A 60 -46.84 -36.78 -22.54
CA VAL A 60 -45.60 -36.58 -21.85
C VAL A 60 -45.43 -35.06 -21.63
N LYS A 61 -45.87 -34.56 -20.49
CA LYS A 61 -45.48 -33.26 -20.00
C LYS A 61 -43.96 -33.26 -19.74
N LYS A 62 -43.15 -33.07 -20.77
CA LYS A 62 -41.73 -32.75 -20.61
C LYS A 62 -41.62 -31.27 -20.23
N HIS A 63 -41.56 -31.00 -18.95
CA HIS A 63 -41.04 -29.72 -18.48
C HIS A 63 -39.55 -29.67 -18.86
N MET A 64 -39.23 -29.01 -19.96
CA MET A 64 -37.81 -28.69 -20.24
C MET A 64 -37.41 -27.52 -19.37
N ALA A 65 -36.86 -27.85 -18.21
CA ALA A 65 -36.23 -26.89 -17.35
C ALA A 65 -34.90 -26.44 -17.97
N ARG A 66 -34.81 -25.19 -18.42
CA ARG A 66 -33.55 -24.62 -18.92
C ARG A 66 -32.81 -23.96 -17.76
N PRO A 67 -31.59 -24.38 -17.46
CA PRO A 67 -30.80 -23.67 -16.44
C PRO A 67 -30.41 -22.27 -16.93
N VAL A 68 -30.54 -21.29 -16.07
CA VAL A 68 -30.16 -19.88 -16.31
C VAL A 68 -29.26 -19.38 -15.20
N ILE A 69 -28.39 -18.42 -15.51
CA ILE A 69 -27.56 -17.75 -14.53
C ILE A 69 -28.33 -16.54 -13.98
N GLU A 70 -28.48 -16.47 -12.69
CA GLU A 70 -29.16 -15.38 -12.02
C GLU A 70 -28.24 -14.67 -11.01
N GLN A 71 -28.41 -13.35 -10.89
CA GLN A 71 -27.78 -12.55 -9.84
C GLN A 71 -28.59 -12.65 -8.55
N VAL A 72 -27.90 -13.00 -7.47
CA VAL A 72 -28.46 -12.95 -6.11
C VAL A 72 -28.22 -11.58 -5.52
N ALA A 73 -29.24 -11.03 -4.88
CA ALA A 73 -29.14 -9.81 -4.11
C ALA A 73 -29.73 -10.02 -2.71
N SER A 74 -28.85 -10.04 -1.71
CA SER A 74 -29.22 -10.06 -0.30
C SER A 74 -28.25 -9.16 0.48
N LEU A 75 -28.54 -8.87 1.75
CA LEU A 75 -27.66 -8.05 2.60
C LEU A 75 -26.21 -8.55 2.69
N THR A 76 -26.00 -9.85 2.48
CA THR A 76 -24.68 -10.48 2.57
C THR A 76 -24.12 -10.97 1.25
N ASN A 77 -25.00 -11.24 0.28
CA ASN A 77 -24.63 -11.86 -1.00
C ASN A 77 -25.10 -10.96 -2.15
N TYR A 78 -24.22 -10.12 -2.65
CA TYR A 78 -24.50 -9.25 -3.81
C TYR A 78 -23.22 -8.98 -4.61
N CYS A 79 -23.38 -8.61 -5.88
CA CYS A 79 -22.26 -8.32 -6.76
C CYS A 79 -21.48 -7.08 -6.30
N ARG A 80 -20.15 -7.22 -6.22
CA ARG A 80 -19.21 -6.15 -5.87
C ARG A 80 -18.38 -5.67 -7.07
N GLY A 81 -18.71 -6.10 -8.28
CA GLY A 81 -18.03 -5.69 -9.51
C GLY A 81 -16.57 -6.14 -9.60
N CYS A 82 -16.18 -7.25 -8.97
CA CYS A 82 -14.78 -7.69 -8.93
C CYS A 82 -14.28 -8.28 -10.27
N GLY A 83 -15.14 -8.52 -11.26
CA GLY A 83 -14.77 -9.03 -12.57
C GLY A 83 -14.34 -10.50 -12.62
N MET A 84 -14.33 -11.24 -11.49
CA MET A 84 -13.83 -12.61 -11.47
C MET A 84 -14.69 -13.55 -12.34
N CYS A 85 -16.01 -13.38 -12.37
CA CYS A 85 -16.90 -14.16 -13.21
C CYS A 85 -16.60 -13.99 -14.71
N GLU A 86 -16.30 -12.76 -15.13
CA GLU A 86 -15.89 -12.44 -16.51
C GLU A 86 -14.55 -13.10 -16.86
N LYS A 87 -13.58 -12.99 -15.95
CA LYS A 87 -12.23 -13.53 -16.15
C LYS A 87 -12.18 -15.05 -16.28
N VAL A 88 -13.04 -15.77 -15.57
CA VAL A 88 -13.07 -17.25 -15.60
C VAL A 88 -14.04 -17.82 -16.61
N CYS A 89 -14.85 -17.00 -17.27
CA CYS A 89 -15.80 -17.45 -18.29
C CYS A 89 -15.08 -17.68 -19.63
N PRO A 90 -14.98 -18.94 -20.11
CA PRO A 90 -14.26 -19.24 -21.35
C PRO A 90 -14.90 -18.61 -22.58
N ASN A 91 -16.20 -18.34 -22.53
CA ASN A 91 -16.97 -17.81 -23.66
C ASN A 91 -17.38 -16.35 -23.50
N HIS A 92 -16.86 -15.66 -22.46
CA HIS A 92 -17.20 -14.27 -22.18
C HIS A 92 -18.72 -14.01 -22.14
N ALA A 93 -19.48 -14.95 -21.56
CA ALA A 93 -20.94 -14.90 -21.50
C ALA A 93 -21.48 -14.08 -20.31
N ILE A 94 -20.63 -13.59 -19.40
CA ILE A 94 -21.04 -12.93 -18.16
C ILE A 94 -20.10 -11.77 -17.85
N HIS A 95 -20.68 -10.59 -17.58
CA HIS A 95 -19.95 -9.35 -17.29
C HIS A 95 -20.58 -8.60 -16.14
N PRO A 96 -19.79 -8.14 -15.15
CA PRO A 96 -20.27 -7.20 -14.16
C PRO A 96 -20.26 -5.78 -14.75
N VAL A 97 -21.41 -5.15 -14.85
CA VAL A 97 -21.57 -3.77 -15.32
C VAL A 97 -21.99 -2.84 -14.20
N ARG A 98 -21.56 -1.60 -14.27
CA ARG A 98 -21.98 -0.60 -13.29
C ARG A 98 -23.44 -0.20 -13.56
N ASN A 99 -24.26 -0.24 -12.51
CA ASN A 99 -25.64 0.21 -12.60
C ASN A 99 -25.70 1.74 -12.59
N PRO A 100 -26.09 2.40 -13.67
CA PRO A 100 -26.09 3.87 -13.76
C PRO A 100 -27.11 4.52 -12.81
N ASP A 101 -28.17 3.80 -12.42
CA ASP A 101 -29.28 4.33 -11.64
C ASP A 101 -29.04 4.31 -10.12
N THR A 102 -27.97 3.67 -9.66
CA THR A 102 -27.72 3.44 -8.22
C THR A 102 -27.38 4.71 -7.45
N ARG A 103 -27.00 5.80 -8.11
CA ARG A 103 -26.59 7.05 -7.43
C ARG A 103 -27.69 7.70 -6.60
N LYS A 104 -28.97 7.46 -6.92
CA LYS A 104 -30.09 8.11 -6.25
C LYS A 104 -30.60 7.36 -5.01
N THR A 105 -30.43 6.05 -4.95
CA THR A 105 -31.07 5.19 -3.95
C THR A 105 -30.15 4.84 -2.78
N LEU A 106 -28.85 4.68 -3.01
CA LEU A 106 -27.89 4.32 -1.96
C LEU A 106 -27.52 5.48 -1.02
N LEU A 107 -27.55 6.72 -1.50
CA LEU A 107 -27.28 7.91 -0.68
C LEU A 107 -28.39 8.23 0.34
N SER A 108 -29.60 7.67 0.16
CA SER A 108 -30.74 7.91 1.04
C SER A 108 -31.02 6.80 2.07
N LYS A 109 -30.44 5.59 1.89
CA LYS A 109 -30.73 4.42 2.74
C LYS A 109 -29.57 3.90 3.57
N ASP A 110 -28.31 4.22 3.20
CA ASP A 110 -27.13 3.76 3.93
C ASP A 110 -26.45 4.93 4.64
N SER A 111 -26.85 5.17 5.87
CA SER A 111 -26.14 6.07 6.80
C SER A 111 -24.83 5.46 7.34
N GLY A 112 -24.42 4.30 6.85
CA GLY A 112 -23.17 3.66 7.23
C GLY A 112 -22.01 4.04 6.31
N PRO A 113 -20.78 4.17 6.84
CA PRO A 113 -19.61 4.52 6.02
C PRO A 113 -19.32 3.42 5.00
N ILE A 114 -19.52 3.70 3.73
CA ILE A 114 -19.12 2.82 2.64
C ILE A 114 -17.60 2.80 2.60
N LYS A 115 -17.01 1.67 2.98
CA LYS A 115 -15.56 1.49 2.98
C LYS A 115 -15.06 1.21 1.56
N ARG A 116 -14.37 2.16 0.97
CA ARG A 116 -13.71 2.00 -0.33
C ARG A 116 -12.30 1.44 -0.14
N GLY A 117 -12.19 0.13 -0.03
CA GLY A 117 -10.89 -0.53 0.01
C GLY A 117 -10.09 -0.27 -1.27
N GLY A 118 -8.88 0.20 -1.10
CA GLY A 118 -7.93 0.30 -2.20
C GLY A 118 -8.11 1.47 -3.17
N ARG A 119 -9.05 2.39 -2.97
CA ARG A 119 -9.21 3.55 -3.85
C ARG A 119 -8.19 4.64 -3.56
N THR A 120 -7.64 5.22 -4.61
CA THR A 120 -6.75 6.39 -4.56
C THR A 120 -7.58 7.65 -4.79
N ASN A 121 -7.23 8.75 -4.15
CA ASN A 121 -7.76 10.05 -4.51
C ASN A 121 -7.13 10.49 -5.85
N LEU A 122 -7.83 10.25 -6.95
CA LEU A 122 -7.36 10.57 -8.29
C LEU A 122 -7.13 12.07 -8.51
N ASN A 123 -7.86 12.94 -7.81
CA ASN A 123 -7.67 14.38 -7.95
C ASN A 123 -6.32 14.83 -7.37
N ALA A 124 -5.89 14.22 -6.25
CA ALA A 124 -4.59 14.51 -5.67
C ALA A 124 -3.42 13.93 -6.51
N GLN A 125 -3.66 12.88 -7.30
CA GLN A 125 -2.66 12.27 -8.19
C GLN A 125 -2.25 13.20 -9.33
N ARG A 126 -3.12 14.05 -9.82
CA ARG A 126 -2.87 14.99 -10.93
C ARG A 126 -1.69 15.92 -10.70
N THR A 127 -1.26 16.13 -9.47
CA THR A 127 -0.08 16.97 -9.17
C THR A 127 1.19 16.40 -9.78
N LEU A 128 1.40 15.08 -9.71
CA LEU A 128 2.57 14.45 -10.35
C LEU A 128 2.45 14.42 -11.88
N ASP A 129 1.23 14.28 -12.41
CA ASP A 129 0.98 14.27 -13.85
C ASP A 129 1.30 15.63 -14.51
N ALA A 130 1.12 16.73 -13.77
CA ALA A 130 1.42 18.08 -14.24
C ALA A 130 2.92 18.43 -14.21
N ILE A 131 3.78 17.54 -13.70
CA ILE A 131 5.23 17.77 -13.61
C ILE A 131 5.93 16.96 -14.70
N VAL A 132 6.85 17.60 -15.40
CA VAL A 132 7.66 17.00 -16.46
C VAL A 132 9.14 17.23 -16.19
N VAL A 133 10.01 16.35 -16.67
CA VAL A 133 11.46 16.57 -16.70
C VAL A 133 11.77 17.56 -17.80
N GLY A 134 12.11 18.78 -17.42
CA GLY A 134 12.31 19.89 -18.37
C GLY A 134 13.78 20.14 -18.73
N ARG A 135 14.71 19.67 -17.88
CA ARG A 135 16.13 19.86 -18.11
C ARG A 135 16.67 18.76 -19.03
N ILE A 136 17.33 19.17 -20.08
CA ILE A 136 18.13 18.31 -20.95
C ILE A 136 19.60 18.73 -20.78
N SER A 137 20.50 17.77 -20.77
CA SER A 137 21.94 18.02 -20.66
C SER A 137 22.44 18.92 -21.77
N GLN A 138 23.35 19.82 -21.39
CA GLN A 138 24.05 20.72 -22.29
C GLN A 138 25.56 20.47 -22.18
N MET A 139 26.37 21.24 -22.88
CA MET A 139 27.84 21.06 -22.87
C MET A 139 28.49 21.12 -21.48
N THR A 140 27.91 21.89 -20.55
CA THR A 140 28.38 22.01 -19.16
C THR A 140 27.89 20.90 -18.23
N ASP A 141 26.94 20.09 -18.67
CA ASP A 141 26.29 19.03 -17.88
C ASP A 141 25.93 17.88 -18.85
N PRO A 142 26.95 17.13 -19.33
CA PRO A 142 26.78 16.16 -20.40
C PRO A 142 25.87 15.03 -19.98
N SER A 143 25.06 14.55 -20.92
CA SER A 143 24.23 13.37 -20.70
C SER A 143 25.08 12.13 -20.43
N LEU A 144 24.53 11.24 -19.63
CA LEU A 144 25.08 9.93 -19.36
C LEU A 144 24.37 8.86 -20.22
N ASP A 145 25.04 7.75 -20.46
CA ASP A 145 24.40 6.58 -21.08
C ASP A 145 23.90 5.65 -19.98
N ALA A 146 22.59 5.46 -19.89
CA ALA A 146 21.97 4.63 -18.86
C ALA A 146 22.42 3.16 -18.85
N ALA A 147 22.92 2.67 -20.01
CA ALA A 147 23.40 1.30 -20.15
C ALA A 147 24.90 1.14 -19.86
N ARG A 148 25.70 2.21 -20.04
CA ARG A 148 27.16 2.14 -19.99
C ARG A 148 27.79 2.80 -18.77
N HIS A 149 27.15 3.83 -18.22
CA HIS A 149 27.65 4.54 -17.04
C HIS A 149 27.19 3.86 -15.76
N THR A 150 28.04 3.97 -14.73
CA THR A 150 27.69 3.53 -13.38
C THR A 150 26.84 4.59 -12.68
N PHE A 151 25.70 4.16 -12.14
CA PHE A 151 24.81 5.01 -11.38
C PHE A 151 24.80 4.59 -9.90
N ASP A 152 24.98 5.54 -9.00
CA ASP A 152 24.74 5.34 -7.57
C ASP A 152 23.28 5.65 -7.22
N ILE A 153 22.48 4.61 -7.14
CA ILE A 153 21.06 4.69 -6.81
C ILE A 153 20.76 4.30 -5.36
N ARG A 154 21.78 4.33 -4.49
CA ARG A 154 21.60 4.03 -3.08
C ARG A 154 20.93 5.20 -2.36
N SER A 155 19.98 4.91 -1.50
CA SER A 155 19.27 5.84 -0.64
C SER A 155 19.63 5.61 0.82
N PRO A 156 19.84 6.66 1.63
CA PRO A 156 20.11 6.49 3.05
C PRO A 156 18.81 6.15 3.80
N LEU A 157 18.82 5.08 4.60
CA LEU A 157 17.76 4.81 5.60
C LEU A 157 18.12 5.39 6.97
N GLY A 158 19.11 6.25 7.05
CA GLY A 158 19.62 6.82 8.27
C GLY A 158 20.93 6.18 8.69
N ARG A 159 21.36 6.52 9.88
CA ARG A 159 22.67 6.14 10.41
C ARG A 159 22.53 5.06 11.46
N VAL A 160 23.40 4.09 11.41
CA VAL A 160 23.53 3.06 12.44
C VAL A 160 24.56 3.53 13.44
N LEU A 161 24.14 3.66 14.70
CA LEU A 161 25.02 4.02 15.81
C LEU A 161 25.46 2.77 16.54
N ALA A 162 26.74 2.42 16.52
CA ALA A 162 27.30 1.56 17.55
C ALA A 162 27.34 2.33 18.88
N ALA A 163 27.25 1.65 20.02
CA ALA A 163 27.31 2.33 21.32
C ALA A 163 28.58 3.17 21.50
N ARG A 164 29.71 2.75 20.89
CA ARG A 164 30.99 3.50 20.85
C ARG A 164 30.94 4.71 19.91
N ASP A 165 29.97 4.76 19.00
CA ASP A 165 29.84 5.78 17.96
C ASP A 165 28.69 6.74 18.29
N LEU A 166 28.18 6.72 19.52
CA LEU A 166 27.24 7.72 19.97
C LEU A 166 27.84 9.12 19.72
N PRO A 167 27.09 10.02 19.08
CA PRO A 167 27.61 11.35 18.73
C PRO A 167 27.88 12.22 19.95
N LEU A 168 27.85 11.67 21.14
CA LEU A 168 28.10 12.31 22.40
C LEU A 168 29.27 11.65 23.11
N LYS A 169 30.12 12.49 23.68
CA LYS A 169 31.19 12.10 24.62
C LYS A 169 31.06 12.93 25.89
N VAL A 170 31.61 12.43 26.99
CA VAL A 170 31.67 13.19 28.24
C VAL A 170 32.98 13.98 28.25
N GLU A 171 32.88 15.30 28.27
CA GLU A 171 34.00 16.20 28.50
C GLU A 171 33.70 17.08 29.71
N ASN A 172 34.61 17.08 30.69
CA ASN A 172 34.47 17.86 31.92
C ASN A 172 33.13 17.64 32.65
N GLY A 173 32.65 16.39 32.67
CA GLY A 173 31.37 16.02 33.28
C GLY A 173 30.11 16.42 32.48
N LYS A 174 30.28 16.96 31.28
CA LYS A 174 29.17 17.30 30.37
C LYS A 174 29.16 16.41 29.16
N LEU A 175 27.95 16.07 28.68
CA LEU A 175 27.77 15.43 27.40
C LEU A 175 27.97 16.45 26.28
N VAL A 176 28.94 16.20 25.42
CA VAL A 176 29.25 17.04 24.25
C VAL A 176 29.23 16.21 22.97
N PRO A 177 28.98 16.83 21.82
CA PRO A 177 29.06 16.12 20.52
C PRO A 177 30.45 15.50 20.35
N SER A 178 30.50 14.21 19.98
CA SER A 178 31.75 13.47 19.79
C SER A 178 32.52 13.87 18.52
N GLY A 179 31.87 14.56 17.60
CA GLY A 179 32.39 14.85 16.26
C GLY A 179 32.40 13.63 15.32
N HIS A 180 32.02 12.47 15.82
CA HIS A 180 31.98 11.23 15.00
C HIS A 180 30.71 11.19 14.18
N THR A 181 30.84 10.93 12.88
CA THR A 181 29.69 10.74 11.97
C THR A 181 29.38 9.25 11.85
N PRO A 182 28.22 8.78 12.36
CA PRO A 182 27.85 7.38 12.25
C PRO A 182 27.74 6.94 10.78
N PRO A 183 28.01 5.65 10.47
CA PRO A 183 27.88 5.13 9.12
C PRO A 183 26.42 5.18 8.65
N VAL A 184 26.22 5.50 7.37
CA VAL A 184 24.89 5.51 6.73
C VAL A 184 24.47 4.10 6.35
N HIS A 185 23.24 3.75 6.69
CA HIS A 185 22.62 2.50 6.22
C HIS A 185 22.01 2.71 4.83
N TRP A 186 22.59 2.10 3.81
CA TRP A 186 22.16 2.26 2.43
C TRP A 186 21.11 1.23 2.01
N ILE A 187 20.04 1.70 1.38
CA ILE A 187 18.97 0.87 0.81
C ILE A 187 18.65 1.29 -0.63
N TYR A 188 17.82 0.51 -1.30
CA TYR A 188 17.25 0.87 -2.59
C TYR A 188 16.17 1.96 -2.41
N PRO A 189 16.04 2.95 -3.34
CA PRO A 189 15.12 4.08 -3.17
C PRO A 189 13.63 3.73 -3.37
N LEU A 190 13.30 2.47 -3.57
CA LEU A 190 11.94 1.94 -3.60
C LEU A 190 11.75 0.93 -2.48
N ILE A 191 10.81 1.20 -1.56
CA ILE A 191 10.48 0.34 -0.43
C ILE A 191 9.12 -0.30 -0.66
N CYS A 192 9.02 -1.62 -0.43
CA CYS A 192 7.74 -2.32 -0.36
C CYS A 192 6.99 -1.90 0.91
N SER A 193 5.87 -1.20 0.73
CA SER A 193 5.15 -0.50 1.78
C SER A 193 4.47 -1.42 2.80
N ASP A 194 3.98 -0.82 3.86
CA ASP A 194 3.41 -1.36 5.07
C ASP A 194 2.11 -2.15 4.84
N MET A 195 2.22 -3.40 4.55
CA MET A 195 1.08 -4.30 4.35
C MET A 195 1.20 -5.50 5.29
N SER A 196 0.49 -5.46 6.42
CA SER A 196 0.60 -6.48 7.47
C SER A 196 -0.01 -7.83 7.07
N ILE A 197 0.50 -8.91 7.65
CA ILE A 197 -0.18 -10.21 7.68
C ILE A 197 -1.51 -10.03 8.43
N GLY A 198 -2.59 -10.49 7.82
CA GLY A 198 -3.97 -10.22 8.25
C GLY A 198 -4.63 -9.19 7.35
N ALA A 199 -3.99 -8.07 7.03
CA ALA A 199 -4.43 -7.20 5.94
C ALA A 199 -4.24 -7.89 4.58
N LEU A 200 -3.06 -8.44 4.32
CA LEU A 200 -2.80 -9.40 3.25
C LEU A 200 -2.95 -10.85 3.74
N SER A 201 -3.17 -11.77 2.82
CA SER A 201 -2.99 -13.21 3.07
C SER A 201 -1.51 -13.51 3.27
N THR A 202 -1.23 -14.65 3.92
CA THR A 202 0.15 -15.15 4.08
C THR A 202 0.83 -15.33 2.73
N ARG A 203 0.14 -15.91 1.72
CA ARG A 203 0.71 -16.11 0.37
C ARG A 203 1.02 -14.79 -0.35
N ALA A 204 0.16 -13.78 -0.21
CA ALA A 204 0.42 -12.47 -0.81
C ALA A 204 1.63 -11.79 -0.13
N TRP A 205 1.74 -11.89 1.18
CA TRP A 205 2.86 -11.37 1.95
C TRP A 205 4.17 -12.10 1.62
N GLU A 206 4.11 -13.44 1.52
CA GLU A 206 5.22 -14.31 1.12
C GLU A 206 5.75 -13.98 -0.27
N ALA A 207 4.86 -13.75 -1.25
CA ALA A 207 5.27 -13.38 -2.62
C ALA A 207 6.10 -12.08 -2.64
N VAL A 208 5.72 -11.07 -1.84
CA VAL A 208 6.51 -9.83 -1.72
C VAL A 208 7.85 -10.12 -1.03
N ALA A 209 7.85 -10.92 0.05
CA ALA A 209 9.06 -11.28 0.78
C ALA A 209 10.07 -12.05 -0.08
N LEU A 210 9.60 -13.03 -0.87
CA LEU A 210 10.44 -13.78 -1.82
C LEU A 210 11.04 -12.87 -2.88
N ALA A 211 10.26 -11.96 -3.44
CA ALA A 211 10.75 -10.99 -4.42
C ALA A 211 11.86 -10.11 -3.82
N VAL A 212 11.66 -9.61 -2.60
CA VAL A 212 12.66 -8.80 -1.89
C VAL A 212 13.94 -9.60 -1.63
N GLY A 213 13.83 -10.86 -1.17
CA GLY A 213 14.98 -11.75 -1.00
C GLY A 213 15.76 -11.94 -2.29
N TYR A 214 15.08 -12.28 -3.40
CA TYR A 214 15.70 -12.47 -4.71
C TYR A 214 16.41 -11.20 -5.22
N LEU A 215 15.77 -10.03 -5.11
CA LEU A 215 16.35 -8.75 -5.51
C LEU A 215 17.65 -8.44 -4.76
N ASN A 216 17.71 -8.74 -3.46
CA ASN A 216 18.90 -8.55 -2.66
C ASN A 216 20.01 -9.57 -3.01
N GLU A 217 19.67 -10.87 -3.07
CA GLU A 217 20.64 -11.95 -3.15
C GLU A 217 21.13 -12.20 -4.59
N LYS A 218 20.25 -12.02 -5.57
CA LYS A 218 20.56 -12.33 -6.98
C LYS A 218 20.78 -11.10 -7.86
N CYS A 219 20.10 -9.99 -7.56
CA CYS A 219 20.21 -8.78 -8.36
C CYS A 219 21.09 -7.70 -7.71
N GLY A 220 21.52 -7.87 -6.46
CA GLY A 220 22.32 -6.89 -5.73
C GLY A 220 21.59 -5.57 -5.42
N LEU A 221 20.27 -5.56 -5.51
CA LEU A 221 19.44 -4.39 -5.21
C LEU A 221 18.95 -4.47 -3.76
N PRO A 222 19.39 -3.57 -2.86
CA PRO A 222 19.07 -3.61 -1.44
C PRO A 222 17.64 -3.13 -1.14
N VAL A 223 16.65 -3.73 -1.80
CA VAL A 223 15.22 -3.44 -1.60
C VAL A 223 14.79 -3.88 -0.20
N ARG A 224 13.92 -3.13 0.43
CA ARG A 224 13.38 -3.43 1.76
C ARG A 224 11.86 -3.56 1.72
N MET A 225 11.35 -4.34 2.65
CA MET A 225 9.91 -4.52 2.87
C MET A 225 9.55 -4.13 4.30
N SER A 226 8.52 -3.30 4.46
CA SER A 226 7.95 -3.05 5.78
C SER A 226 6.99 -4.19 6.19
N SER A 227 7.08 -4.61 7.45
CA SER A 227 6.21 -5.65 8.00
C SER A 227 4.74 -5.24 8.08
N GLY A 228 4.47 -3.93 8.10
CA GLY A 228 3.18 -3.40 8.52
C GLY A 228 2.91 -3.59 10.02
N GLU A 229 1.81 -3.05 10.52
CA GLU A 229 1.48 -2.90 11.96
C GLU A 229 1.03 -4.17 12.68
N GLY A 230 1.25 -5.33 12.14
CA GLY A 230 0.69 -6.59 12.66
C GLY A 230 1.66 -7.52 13.36
N GLY A 231 2.89 -7.11 13.58
CA GLY A 231 3.96 -8.00 14.01
C GLY A 231 4.47 -8.89 12.88
N MET A 232 5.29 -9.88 13.20
CA MET A 232 5.94 -10.78 12.26
C MET A 232 5.89 -12.24 12.71
N PRO A 233 5.95 -13.21 11.78
CA PRO A 233 6.10 -14.62 12.11
C PRO A 233 7.37 -14.88 12.91
N MET A 234 7.29 -15.73 13.95
CA MET A 234 8.42 -16.02 14.82
C MET A 234 9.60 -16.66 14.07
N GLY A 235 9.32 -17.53 13.09
CA GLY A 235 10.36 -18.12 12.25
C GLY A 235 11.16 -17.08 11.47
N LEU A 236 10.50 -16.03 10.98
CA LEU A 236 11.16 -14.95 10.27
C LEU A 236 11.99 -14.07 11.21
N LEU A 237 11.48 -13.77 12.41
CA LEU A 237 12.23 -13.01 13.42
C LEU A 237 13.55 -13.69 13.82
N LYS A 238 13.62 -15.03 13.70
CA LYS A 238 14.80 -15.83 14.02
C LYS A 238 15.61 -16.25 12.78
N SER A 239 15.30 -15.71 11.60
CA SER A 239 15.97 -16.04 10.35
C SER A 239 16.90 -14.94 9.88
N ASP A 240 17.86 -15.28 9.03
CA ASP A 240 18.75 -14.33 8.36
C ASP A 240 17.99 -13.40 7.39
N TYR A 241 16.80 -13.76 6.97
CA TYR A 241 15.92 -12.91 6.13
C TYR A 241 15.44 -11.65 6.84
N LEU A 242 15.51 -11.59 8.18
CA LEU A 242 15.09 -10.42 8.94
C LEU A 242 15.80 -9.13 8.50
N LYS A 243 17.04 -9.23 8.03
CA LYS A 243 17.84 -8.12 7.49
C LYS A 243 17.20 -7.38 6.29
N TYR A 244 16.19 -7.97 5.64
CA TYR A 244 15.46 -7.35 4.54
C TYR A 244 14.22 -6.59 4.97
N PHE A 245 13.85 -6.67 6.25
CA PHE A 245 12.61 -6.12 6.77
C PHE A 245 12.80 -4.89 7.63
N ILE A 246 11.91 -3.92 7.44
CA ILE A 246 11.69 -2.80 8.34
C ILE A 246 10.52 -3.19 9.24
N ILE A 247 10.76 -3.36 10.54
CA ILE A 247 9.70 -3.73 11.49
C ILE A 247 8.87 -2.50 11.81
N GLN A 248 7.56 -2.55 11.56
CA GLN A 248 6.67 -1.44 11.88
C GLN A 248 5.99 -1.65 13.24
N ILE A 249 6.00 -0.59 14.04
CA ILE A 249 5.22 -0.47 15.27
C ILE A 249 4.20 0.67 15.12
N ALA A 250 2.93 0.38 15.40
CA ALA A 250 1.85 1.36 15.39
C ALA A 250 1.21 1.47 16.78
N SER A 251 0.28 2.39 16.94
CA SER A 251 -0.37 2.71 18.22
C SER A 251 -1.10 1.56 18.91
N GLY A 252 -1.49 0.52 18.15
CA GLY A 252 -2.08 -0.70 18.72
C GLY A 252 -1.07 -1.69 19.30
N HIS A 253 0.24 -1.49 19.06
CA HIS A 253 1.36 -2.33 19.53
C HIS A 253 1.19 -3.83 19.27
N PHE A 254 0.40 -4.21 18.27
CA PHE A 254 0.12 -5.61 17.93
C PHE A 254 1.39 -6.37 17.58
N GLY A 255 1.61 -7.49 18.25
CA GLY A 255 2.77 -8.35 18.05
C GLY A 255 4.08 -7.83 18.68
N TRP A 256 4.11 -6.62 19.22
CA TRP A 256 5.34 -6.01 19.72
C TRP A 256 5.98 -6.79 20.87
N ASN A 257 5.18 -7.25 21.84
CA ASN A 257 5.70 -8.08 22.95
C ASN A 257 6.38 -9.37 22.46
N ARG A 258 5.92 -9.91 21.33
CA ARG A 258 6.53 -11.10 20.71
C ARG A 258 7.86 -10.76 20.05
N ILE A 259 7.96 -9.60 19.43
CA ILE A 259 9.21 -9.09 18.84
C ILE A 259 10.25 -8.88 19.94
N ILE A 260 9.90 -8.20 21.04
CA ILE A 260 10.80 -8.02 22.19
C ILE A 260 11.31 -9.36 22.73
N LYS A 261 10.41 -10.34 22.92
CA LYS A 261 10.79 -11.69 23.39
C LYS A 261 11.68 -12.43 22.38
N ALA A 262 11.59 -12.14 21.10
CA ALA A 262 12.41 -12.74 20.06
C ALA A 262 13.79 -12.09 19.93
N MET A 263 13.97 -10.84 20.37
CA MET A 263 15.21 -10.07 20.17
C MET A 263 16.48 -10.83 20.61
N PRO A 264 16.53 -11.50 21.77
CA PRO A 264 17.73 -12.25 22.18
C PRO A 264 18.04 -13.46 21.29
N GLN A 265 17.10 -13.87 20.45
CA GLN A 265 17.19 -15.04 19.57
C GLN A 265 17.28 -14.66 18.08
N MET A 266 17.34 -13.37 17.77
CA MET A 266 17.52 -12.88 16.40
C MET A 266 18.96 -13.17 15.96
N VAL A 267 19.10 -13.82 14.79
CA VAL A 267 20.42 -14.09 14.19
C VAL A 267 20.98 -12.90 13.46
N THR A 268 20.11 -11.96 13.09
CA THR A 268 20.49 -10.69 12.44
C THR A 268 19.57 -9.59 12.92
N ASP A 269 20.03 -8.35 12.85
CA ASP A 269 19.20 -7.17 13.08
C ASP A 269 18.25 -6.93 11.89
N PRO A 270 17.05 -6.37 12.10
CA PRO A 270 16.20 -5.91 10.98
C PRO A 270 16.85 -4.75 10.24
N ALA A 271 16.42 -4.51 9.01
CA ALA A 271 16.89 -3.38 8.21
C ALA A 271 16.58 -2.01 8.83
N GLY A 272 15.55 -1.95 9.65
CA GLY A 272 15.12 -0.75 10.34
C GLY A 272 13.90 -0.99 11.22
N VAL A 273 13.53 0.00 12.01
CA VAL A 273 12.26 0.08 12.73
C VAL A 273 11.50 1.30 12.25
N LEU A 274 10.22 1.19 12.01
CA LEU A 274 9.34 2.26 11.56
C LEU A 274 8.23 2.51 12.58
N ILE A 275 8.29 3.62 13.28
CA ILE A 275 7.25 4.06 14.21
C ILE A 275 6.15 4.75 13.40
N LYS A 276 4.97 4.15 13.34
CA LYS A 276 3.84 4.69 12.61
C LYS A 276 2.95 5.51 13.55
N ILE A 277 2.85 6.80 13.27
CA ILE A 277 1.95 7.73 13.96
C ILE A 277 0.64 7.87 13.18
N GLY A 278 0.69 7.85 11.84
CA GLY A 278 -0.47 7.97 10.99
C GLY A 278 -0.29 7.36 9.61
N GLN A 279 -1.35 7.40 8.81
CA GLN A 279 -1.35 6.95 7.41
C GLN A 279 -2.18 7.91 6.54
N GLY A 280 -1.76 8.14 5.30
CA GLY A 280 -2.32 9.16 4.42
C GLY A 280 -3.78 8.96 4.04
N ALA A 281 -4.22 7.71 3.88
CA ALA A 281 -5.60 7.40 3.49
C ALA A 281 -6.65 7.73 4.55
N LYS A 282 -6.25 7.91 5.80
CA LYS A 282 -7.11 8.31 6.91
C LYS A 282 -6.30 8.97 8.03
N PRO A 283 -5.88 10.22 7.85
CA PRO A 283 -5.15 10.96 8.87
C PRO A 283 -5.96 11.03 10.17
N GLY A 284 -5.29 10.82 11.29
CA GLY A 284 -5.93 10.85 12.61
C GLY A 284 -6.66 9.57 13.05
N ASP A 285 -6.86 8.60 12.13
CA ASP A 285 -7.45 7.30 12.47
C ASP A 285 -6.36 6.22 12.57
N GLY A 286 -6.51 5.32 13.55
CA GLY A 286 -5.67 4.14 13.68
C GLY A 286 -5.98 3.04 12.65
N GLY A 287 -5.18 1.98 12.66
CA GLY A 287 -5.41 0.78 11.84
C GLY A 287 -6.68 0.05 12.23
N LEU A 288 -7.30 -0.65 11.29
CA LEU A 288 -8.48 -1.48 11.52
C LEU A 288 -8.34 -2.82 10.80
N LEU A 289 -8.50 -3.93 11.52
CA LEU A 289 -8.59 -5.27 10.95
C LEU A 289 -9.89 -5.94 11.43
N PRO A 290 -10.86 -6.19 10.54
CA PRO A 290 -12.12 -6.84 10.90
C PRO A 290 -11.91 -8.27 11.41
N ALA A 291 -12.75 -8.72 12.37
CA ALA A 291 -12.69 -10.05 12.97
C ALA A 291 -12.69 -11.19 11.93
N ALA A 292 -13.38 -11.02 10.80
CA ALA A 292 -13.39 -11.98 9.69
C ALA A 292 -12.00 -12.24 9.09
N LYS A 293 -11.03 -11.36 9.32
CA LYS A 293 -9.64 -11.47 8.85
C LYS A 293 -8.66 -11.85 9.98
N VAL A 294 -9.14 -12.07 11.20
CA VAL A 294 -8.32 -12.46 12.35
C VAL A 294 -8.38 -13.98 12.50
N ALA A 295 -7.73 -14.70 11.57
CA ALA A 295 -7.54 -16.15 11.61
C ALA A 295 -6.52 -16.53 12.71
N GLU A 296 -6.41 -17.82 13.07
CA GLU A 296 -5.55 -18.32 14.15
C GLU A 296 -4.09 -17.88 14.03
N HIS A 297 -3.51 -17.98 12.82
CA HIS A 297 -2.13 -17.53 12.59
C HIS A 297 -1.97 -16.01 12.77
N VAL A 298 -3.01 -15.21 12.44
CA VAL A 298 -3.01 -13.76 12.68
C VAL A 298 -3.10 -13.47 14.18
N GLN A 299 -3.95 -14.20 14.91
CA GLN A 299 -4.02 -14.11 16.38
C GLN A 299 -2.66 -14.42 17.00
N ALA A 300 -2.03 -15.51 16.56
CA ALA A 300 -0.71 -15.91 17.03
C ALA A 300 0.37 -14.85 16.76
N ILE A 301 0.42 -14.26 15.56
CA ILE A 301 1.40 -13.23 15.19
C ILE A 301 1.17 -11.94 15.98
N ARG A 302 -0.08 -11.52 16.13
CA ARG A 302 -0.45 -10.27 16.81
C ARG A 302 -0.53 -10.36 18.32
N GLY A 303 -0.65 -11.58 18.87
CA GLY A 303 -0.84 -11.82 20.31
C GLY A 303 -2.21 -11.37 20.81
N VAL A 304 -3.27 -11.60 20.05
CA VAL A 304 -4.64 -11.10 20.30
C VAL A 304 -5.69 -12.18 20.08
N PRO A 305 -6.86 -12.11 20.74
CA PRO A 305 -7.98 -12.99 20.47
C PRO A 305 -8.65 -12.67 19.12
N LYS A 306 -9.56 -13.55 18.68
CA LYS A 306 -10.38 -13.34 17.48
C LYS A 306 -11.42 -12.24 17.71
N ALA A 307 -11.07 -11.02 17.38
CA ALA A 307 -11.92 -9.85 17.49
C ALA A 307 -11.64 -8.86 16.35
N THR A 308 -12.48 -7.86 16.16
CA THR A 308 -12.13 -6.71 15.34
C THR A 308 -11.06 -5.90 16.06
N LEU A 309 -9.91 -5.75 15.43
CA LEU A 309 -8.75 -5.05 15.99
C LEU A 309 -8.72 -3.62 15.46
N ALA A 310 -8.78 -2.67 16.36
CA ALA A 310 -8.62 -1.25 16.06
C ALA A 310 -7.40 -0.71 16.82
N SER A 311 -6.50 -0.05 16.11
CA SER A 311 -5.44 0.73 16.75
C SER A 311 -6.02 2.06 17.21
N PRO A 312 -5.68 2.54 18.41
CA PRO A 312 -6.06 3.90 18.82
C PRO A 312 -5.41 4.94 17.90
N PRO A 313 -5.95 6.18 17.82
CA PRO A 313 -5.36 7.23 16.98
C PRO A 313 -3.96 7.65 17.46
N ASN A 314 -3.67 7.54 18.75
CA ASN A 314 -2.42 7.93 19.38
C ASN A 314 -1.74 6.74 20.06
N HIS A 315 -0.42 6.81 20.23
CA HIS A 315 0.31 5.87 21.07
C HIS A 315 -0.06 6.12 22.55
N GLN A 316 -0.37 5.04 23.26
CA GLN A 316 -0.81 5.14 24.66
C GLN A 316 0.30 5.66 25.57
N GLY A 317 -0.06 6.48 26.54
CA GLY A 317 0.87 7.04 27.53
C GLY A 317 1.75 8.19 27.03
N LEU A 318 1.49 8.71 25.82
CA LEU A 318 2.20 9.82 25.22
C LEU A 318 1.25 10.99 24.96
N TYR A 319 1.67 12.20 25.33
CA TYR A 319 0.81 13.40 25.34
C TYR A 319 0.66 14.03 23.94
N SER A 320 1.75 14.09 23.18
CA SER A 320 1.77 14.77 21.88
C SER A 320 2.49 13.93 20.81
N ILE A 321 2.37 14.34 19.53
CA ILE A 321 3.11 13.73 18.43
C ILE A 321 4.62 13.93 18.66
N GLU A 322 5.04 15.11 19.09
CA GLU A 322 6.43 15.45 19.36
C GLU A 322 7.02 14.56 20.47
N GLU A 323 6.29 14.38 21.57
CA GLU A 323 6.69 13.50 22.66
C GLU A 323 6.72 12.03 22.20
N SER A 324 5.72 11.60 21.42
CA SER A 324 5.66 10.26 20.83
C SER A 324 6.89 9.99 19.96
N VAL A 325 7.24 10.97 19.13
CA VAL A 325 8.39 10.90 18.25
C VAL A 325 9.68 10.77 19.06
N GLN A 326 9.93 11.68 20.00
CA GLN A 326 11.19 11.70 20.75
C GLN A 326 11.35 10.49 21.68
N LYS A 327 10.36 10.21 22.53
CA LYS A 327 10.44 9.12 23.52
C LYS A 327 10.44 7.74 22.89
N MET A 328 9.54 7.48 21.94
CA MET A 328 9.48 6.18 21.28
C MET A 328 10.71 5.93 20.42
N HIS A 329 11.15 6.93 19.69
CA HIS A 329 12.32 6.86 18.84
C HIS A 329 13.57 6.50 19.66
N LEU A 330 13.84 7.21 20.75
CA LEU A 330 14.96 6.93 21.63
C LEU A 330 14.83 5.53 22.27
N SER A 331 13.63 5.19 22.76
CA SER A 331 13.38 3.87 23.37
C SER A 331 13.60 2.73 22.39
N MET A 332 13.15 2.87 21.14
CA MET A 332 13.36 1.85 20.10
C MET A 332 14.84 1.76 19.71
N SER A 333 15.51 2.89 19.55
CA SER A 333 16.95 2.92 19.27
C SER A 333 17.74 2.21 20.36
N ALA A 334 17.43 2.50 21.63
CA ALA A 334 18.06 1.85 22.77
C ALA A 334 17.77 0.35 22.84
N ALA A 335 16.51 -0.08 22.56
CA ALA A 335 16.12 -1.49 22.55
C ALA A 335 16.94 -2.31 21.55
N PHE A 336 17.29 -1.74 20.40
CA PHE A 336 18.18 -2.35 19.41
C PHE A 336 19.65 -1.97 19.57
N GLY A 337 20.03 -1.41 20.73
CA GLY A 337 21.42 -1.03 21.03
C GLY A 337 22.00 -0.01 20.03
N PHE A 338 21.17 0.86 19.46
CA PHE A 338 21.52 1.85 18.44
C PHE A 338 22.14 1.27 17.14
N ARG A 339 22.00 -0.03 16.90
CA ARG A 339 22.51 -0.69 15.69
C ARG A 339 21.57 -0.59 14.49
N VAL A 340 20.29 -0.32 14.75
CA VAL A 340 19.22 -0.32 13.75
C VAL A 340 18.67 1.08 13.56
N PRO A 341 18.53 1.59 12.33
CA PRO A 341 17.91 2.88 12.09
C PRO A 341 16.42 2.84 12.47
N VAL A 342 16.00 3.84 13.25
CA VAL A 342 14.61 4.01 13.66
C VAL A 342 14.02 5.21 12.93
N ALA A 343 13.02 4.96 12.11
CA ALA A 343 12.34 5.97 11.29
C ALA A 343 10.94 6.27 11.83
N ILE A 344 10.39 7.40 11.43
CA ILE A 344 9.04 7.86 11.79
C ILE A 344 8.16 7.91 10.54
N LYS A 345 6.92 7.41 10.63
CA LYS A 345 5.92 7.54 9.58
C LYS A 345 4.72 8.36 10.04
N CYS A 346 4.40 9.41 9.28
CA CYS A 346 3.24 10.27 9.48
C CYS A 346 2.34 10.32 8.25
N ALA A 347 1.08 10.68 8.44
CA ALA A 347 0.26 11.18 7.34
C ALA A 347 0.79 12.54 6.87
N ALA A 348 0.78 12.78 5.57
CA ALA A 348 1.03 14.12 5.03
C ALA A 348 -0.11 15.05 5.48
N SER A 349 0.22 16.07 6.26
CA SER A 349 -0.72 16.97 6.94
C SER A 349 -0.13 18.36 7.14
N ALA A 350 -0.91 19.27 7.70
CA ALA A 350 -0.44 20.60 8.06
C ALA A 350 0.73 20.56 9.07
N THR A 351 0.73 19.59 9.98
CA THR A 351 1.72 19.45 11.06
C THR A 351 3.00 18.71 10.65
N SER A 352 3.05 18.10 9.45
CA SER A 352 4.21 17.29 9.02
C SER A 352 5.53 18.05 9.07
N VAL A 353 5.54 19.32 8.67
CA VAL A 353 6.75 20.17 8.69
C VAL A 353 7.21 20.44 10.12
N SER A 354 6.27 20.68 11.06
CA SER A 354 6.60 20.92 12.47
C SER A 354 7.23 19.68 13.10
N VAL A 355 6.65 18.48 12.84
CA VAL A 355 7.20 17.21 13.31
C VAL A 355 8.61 16.98 12.74
N TYR A 356 8.79 17.22 11.44
CA TYR A 356 10.10 17.08 10.79
C TYR A 356 11.14 18.06 11.36
N ASN A 357 10.75 19.32 11.60
CA ASN A 357 11.62 20.32 12.21
C ASN A 357 12.02 19.94 13.64
N ASN A 358 11.14 19.34 14.42
CA ASN A 358 11.48 18.85 15.76
C ASN A 358 12.51 17.72 15.69
N LEU A 359 12.37 16.81 14.72
CA LEU A 359 13.35 15.76 14.49
C LEU A 359 14.71 16.31 14.03
N LEU A 360 14.72 17.32 13.16
CA LEU A 360 15.95 17.97 12.69
C LEU A 360 16.72 18.69 13.82
N ARG A 361 15.98 19.19 14.82
CA ARG A 361 16.56 19.88 15.99
C ARG A 361 16.97 18.95 17.11
N ASP A 362 16.67 17.64 16.99
CA ASP A 362 17.11 16.65 17.95
C ASP A 362 18.65 16.62 17.99
N PRO A 363 19.28 16.99 19.13
CA PRO A 363 20.72 17.06 19.22
C PRO A 363 21.43 15.73 19.06
N TYR A 364 20.69 14.64 19.20
CA TYR A 364 21.21 13.27 19.05
C TYR A 364 21.19 12.77 17.61
N HIS A 365 20.45 13.43 16.71
CA HIS A 365 20.34 13.11 15.28
C HIS A 365 20.15 11.63 14.96
N VAL A 366 19.38 10.94 15.78
CA VAL A 366 19.23 9.47 15.72
C VAL A 366 18.10 9.01 14.81
N CYS A 367 17.27 9.92 14.26
CA CYS A 367 16.17 9.54 13.39
C CYS A 367 16.65 8.98 12.05
N GLY A 368 16.31 7.72 11.77
CA GLY A 368 16.71 6.99 10.58
C GLY A 368 15.98 7.38 9.30
N GLY A 369 14.91 8.17 9.39
CA GLY A 369 14.14 8.64 8.23
C GLY A 369 12.76 9.15 8.60
N PHE A 370 12.22 10.01 7.75
CA PHE A 370 10.87 10.55 7.90
C PHE A 370 10.01 10.14 6.69
N PHE A 371 8.99 9.33 6.96
CA PHE A 371 8.11 8.74 5.96
C PHE A 371 6.79 9.50 5.92
N LEU A 372 6.52 10.16 4.81
CA LEU A 372 5.28 10.90 4.58
C LEU A 372 4.34 10.09 3.69
N ASP A 373 3.16 9.77 4.21
CA ASP A 373 2.11 9.04 3.50
C ASP A 373 1.00 9.99 3.07
N GLY A 374 0.86 10.20 1.77
CA GLY A 374 -0.07 11.16 1.20
C GLY A 374 -1.51 10.65 1.08
N ILE A 375 -2.43 11.58 0.88
CA ILE A 375 -3.86 11.32 0.66
C ILE A 375 -4.13 10.38 -0.54
N GLN A 376 -3.19 10.29 -1.50
CA GLN A 376 -3.26 9.37 -2.63
C GLN A 376 -3.13 7.90 -2.20
N GLY A 377 -2.65 7.63 -1.00
CA GLY A 377 -2.63 6.31 -0.40
C GLY A 377 -4.02 5.71 -0.29
N GLY A 378 -4.11 4.39 -0.27
CA GLY A 378 -5.36 3.68 -0.09
C GLY A 378 -5.22 2.60 0.98
N THR A 379 -6.30 2.32 1.66
CA THR A 379 -6.39 1.19 2.59
C THR A 379 -7.78 0.60 2.60
N GLY A 380 -7.89 -0.72 2.77
CA GLY A 380 -9.17 -1.39 2.97
C GLY A 380 -9.89 -0.99 4.27
N ALA A 381 -9.20 -0.31 5.17
CA ALA A 381 -9.71 0.09 6.47
C ALA A 381 -10.25 1.53 6.54
N ALA A 382 -10.05 2.35 5.50
CA ALA A 382 -10.53 3.72 5.48
C ALA A 382 -12.00 3.79 5.04
N ASN A 383 -12.73 4.71 5.65
CA ASN A 383 -14.05 5.12 5.19
C ASN A 383 -13.92 6.12 4.02
N GLU A 384 -14.99 6.35 3.31
CA GLU A 384 -15.02 7.18 2.12
C GLU A 384 -14.73 8.65 2.44
N ILE A 385 -15.30 9.17 3.52
CA ILE A 385 -15.12 10.57 3.90
C ILE A 385 -13.66 10.89 4.25
N SER A 386 -12.97 9.99 4.93
CA SER A 386 -11.55 10.18 5.22
C SER A 386 -10.70 10.10 3.94
N LEU A 387 -11.00 9.15 3.03
CA LEU A 387 -10.26 9.01 1.77
C LEU A 387 -10.38 10.22 0.86
N ASP A 388 -11.57 10.80 0.77
CA ASP A 388 -11.88 11.81 -0.24
C ASP A 388 -11.71 13.24 0.31
N HIS A 389 -11.72 13.45 1.63
CA HIS A 389 -11.81 14.78 2.22
C HIS A 389 -10.77 15.12 3.30
N THR A 390 -9.80 14.22 3.58
CA THR A 390 -8.78 14.49 4.60
C THR A 390 -7.37 14.26 4.09
N GLY A 391 -6.39 14.98 4.66
CA GLY A 391 -4.97 14.83 4.35
C GLY A 391 -4.46 15.79 3.28
N HIS A 392 -3.18 15.65 2.95
CA HIS A 392 -2.49 16.45 1.95
C HIS A 392 -1.82 15.57 0.89
N PRO A 393 -1.66 16.07 -0.34
CA PRO A 393 -0.81 15.42 -1.34
C PRO A 393 0.64 15.31 -0.83
N VAL A 394 1.23 14.12 -0.96
CA VAL A 394 2.59 13.86 -0.48
C VAL A 394 3.63 14.76 -1.13
N VAL A 395 3.47 15.04 -2.42
CA VAL A 395 4.40 15.83 -3.24
C VAL A 395 4.68 17.18 -2.60
N SER A 396 3.61 17.91 -2.24
CA SER A 396 3.75 19.23 -1.61
C SER A 396 4.42 19.17 -0.25
N LYS A 397 4.13 18.13 0.55
CA LYS A 397 4.70 18.00 1.90
C LYS A 397 6.15 17.53 1.90
N ILE A 398 6.55 16.69 0.97
CA ILE A 398 7.98 16.40 0.73
C ILE A 398 8.73 17.69 0.41
N ARG A 399 8.21 18.50 -0.52
CA ARG A 399 8.82 19.78 -0.88
C ARG A 399 8.92 20.72 0.32
N ASP A 400 7.85 20.86 1.10
CA ASP A 400 7.83 21.71 2.29
C ASP A 400 8.87 21.27 3.33
N CYS A 401 8.96 19.98 3.64
CA CYS A 401 9.94 19.44 4.57
C CYS A 401 11.37 19.63 4.07
N TYR A 402 11.63 19.36 2.79
CA TYR A 402 12.95 19.57 2.19
C TYR A 402 13.39 21.03 2.29
N LEU A 403 12.52 21.98 1.90
CA LEU A 403 12.82 23.40 1.98
C LEU A 403 13.02 23.87 3.42
N ALA A 404 12.29 23.30 4.39
CA ALA A 404 12.49 23.60 5.80
C ALA A 404 13.87 23.12 6.29
N ALA A 405 14.35 21.97 5.81
CA ALA A 405 15.70 21.48 6.10
C ALA A 405 16.78 22.36 5.42
N VAL A 406 16.58 22.72 4.15
CA VAL A 406 17.49 23.64 3.41
C VAL A 406 17.64 24.97 4.15
N LYS A 407 16.52 25.56 4.61
CA LYS A 407 16.53 26.83 5.35
C LYS A 407 17.37 26.77 6.64
N GLN A 408 17.52 25.58 7.23
CA GLN A 408 18.30 25.35 8.43
C GLN A 408 19.73 24.84 8.15
N GLY A 409 20.10 24.60 6.88
CA GLY A 409 21.37 23.97 6.51
C GLY A 409 21.45 22.48 6.91
N LEU A 410 20.32 21.82 7.15
CA LEU A 410 20.21 20.46 7.68
C LEU A 410 19.69 19.43 6.65
N GLN A 411 19.67 19.81 5.36
CA GLN A 411 19.25 18.90 4.29
C GLN A 411 20.11 17.64 4.26
N GLY A 412 19.46 16.49 4.12
CA GLY A 412 20.14 15.19 4.11
C GLY A 412 20.45 14.59 5.48
N GLN A 413 20.25 15.32 6.58
CA GLN A 413 20.45 14.74 7.92
C GLN A 413 19.40 13.68 8.25
N ILE A 414 18.14 13.95 7.97
CA ILE A 414 17.06 12.97 8.11
C ILE A 414 16.48 12.70 6.72
N PRO A 415 16.65 11.48 6.19
CA PRO A 415 16.14 11.13 4.89
C PRO A 415 14.61 11.25 4.82
N LEU A 416 14.10 11.76 3.69
CA LEU A 416 12.67 11.90 3.40
C LEU A 416 12.21 10.79 2.47
N TYR A 417 11.14 10.10 2.83
CA TYR A 417 10.50 9.10 1.99
C TYR A 417 9.03 9.45 1.74
N GLY A 418 8.63 9.40 0.48
CA GLY A 418 7.26 9.72 0.08
C GLY A 418 6.47 8.49 -0.36
N GLY A 419 5.23 8.38 0.09
CA GLY A 419 4.31 7.32 -0.32
C GLY A 419 2.90 7.85 -0.52
N GLY A 420 2.05 6.99 -1.10
CA GLY A 420 0.70 7.34 -1.46
C GLY A 420 0.55 7.52 -2.98
N GLY A 421 0.07 6.47 -3.65
CA GLY A 421 -0.21 6.50 -5.08
C GLY A 421 1.01 6.38 -6.01
N ILE A 422 2.21 6.17 -5.49
CA ILE A 422 3.41 5.98 -6.31
C ILE A 422 3.23 4.81 -7.28
N GLY A 423 3.45 5.06 -8.58
CA GLY A 423 3.26 4.11 -9.67
C GLY A 423 1.82 4.00 -10.17
N MET A 424 0.87 4.71 -9.57
CA MET A 424 -0.53 4.69 -9.99
C MET A 424 -0.79 5.57 -11.23
N THR A 425 0.14 6.43 -11.59
CA THR A 425 0.15 7.20 -12.85
C THR A 425 0.52 6.34 -14.07
N GLY A 426 0.95 5.09 -13.82
CA GLY A 426 1.44 4.17 -14.85
C GLY A 426 2.95 4.00 -14.85
N ASN A 427 3.72 4.92 -14.22
CA ASN A 427 5.19 4.82 -14.16
C ASN A 427 5.75 5.25 -12.81
N ALA A 428 6.11 4.25 -11.98
CA ALA A 428 6.67 4.52 -10.66
C ALA A 428 8.06 5.13 -10.67
N ALA A 429 8.88 4.86 -11.68
CA ALA A 429 10.21 5.44 -11.79
C ALA A 429 10.11 6.95 -12.06
N ALA A 430 9.17 7.37 -12.90
CA ALA A 430 8.89 8.78 -13.13
C ALA A 430 8.36 9.48 -11.88
N ASP A 431 7.41 8.86 -11.17
CA ASP A 431 6.91 9.39 -9.91
C ASP A 431 8.03 9.54 -8.87
N ALA A 432 8.86 8.50 -8.71
CA ALA A 432 10.00 8.51 -7.79
C ALA A 432 11.04 9.57 -8.17
N PHE A 433 11.39 9.67 -9.44
CA PHE A 433 12.33 10.67 -9.95
C PHE A 433 11.86 12.11 -9.62
N LYS A 434 10.60 12.42 -9.93
CA LYS A 434 10.01 13.73 -9.61
C LYS A 434 10.02 14.01 -8.10
N MET A 435 9.66 13.02 -7.29
CA MET A 435 9.70 13.12 -5.83
C MET A 435 11.12 13.37 -5.31
N MET A 436 12.13 12.71 -5.87
CA MET A 436 13.53 12.90 -5.51
C MET A 436 14.01 14.30 -5.90
N CYS A 437 13.70 14.77 -7.09
CA CYS A 437 14.00 16.14 -7.50
C CYS A 437 13.37 17.19 -6.57
N LEU A 438 12.24 16.88 -5.95
CA LEU A 438 11.58 17.76 -4.96
C LEU A 438 12.12 17.59 -3.53
N GLY A 439 13.03 16.63 -3.29
CA GLY A 439 13.75 16.48 -2.03
C GLY A 439 13.56 15.15 -1.30
N ALA A 440 12.81 14.18 -1.85
CA ALA A 440 12.73 12.85 -1.28
C ALA A 440 14.04 12.07 -1.51
N ASN A 441 14.42 11.23 -0.56
CA ASN A 441 15.51 10.28 -0.70
C ASN A 441 15.06 8.97 -1.37
N GLY A 442 13.77 8.70 -1.32
CA GLY A 442 13.16 7.53 -1.93
C GLY A 442 11.64 7.53 -1.77
N VAL A 443 11.03 6.46 -2.24
CA VAL A 443 9.57 6.29 -2.21
C VAL A 443 9.19 4.93 -1.65
N PHE A 444 7.94 4.81 -1.18
CA PHE A 444 7.37 3.53 -0.79
C PHE A 444 6.02 3.30 -1.48
N THR A 445 5.79 2.08 -1.93
CA THR A 445 4.60 1.69 -2.69
C THR A 445 3.95 0.42 -2.16
N GLY A 446 2.64 0.38 -2.14
CA GLY A 446 1.85 -0.77 -1.72
C GLY A 446 0.84 -1.22 -2.78
N LYS A 447 0.09 -0.28 -3.33
CA LYS A 447 -0.96 -0.58 -4.32
C LYS A 447 -0.44 -1.27 -5.57
N VAL A 448 0.66 -0.81 -6.10
CA VAL A 448 1.29 -1.43 -7.27
C VAL A 448 1.65 -2.89 -6.97
N LEU A 449 2.20 -3.19 -5.79
CA LEU A 449 2.54 -4.56 -5.42
C LEU A 449 1.31 -5.48 -5.42
N ILE A 450 0.18 -5.04 -4.85
CA ILE A 450 -1.04 -5.86 -4.87
C ILE A 450 -1.66 -5.97 -6.28
N GLN A 451 -1.44 -4.99 -7.15
CA GLN A 451 -1.83 -5.09 -8.57
C GLN A 451 -1.00 -6.15 -9.30
N LEU A 452 0.32 -6.18 -9.10
CA LEU A 452 1.22 -7.19 -9.65
C LEU A 452 0.83 -8.60 -9.17
N LEU A 453 0.33 -8.72 -7.94
CA LEU A 453 -0.23 -9.97 -7.41
C LEU A 453 -1.60 -10.33 -8.01
N GLY A 454 -2.19 -9.50 -8.87
CA GLY A 454 -3.45 -9.76 -9.55
C GLY A 454 -4.68 -9.12 -8.90
N CYS A 455 -4.53 -8.02 -8.15
CA CYS A 455 -5.67 -7.25 -7.65
C CYS A 455 -6.48 -6.68 -8.81
N VAL A 456 -7.79 -6.94 -8.84
CA VAL A 456 -8.72 -6.48 -9.88
C VAL A 456 -9.45 -5.19 -9.51
N GLY A 457 -9.13 -4.60 -8.35
CA GLY A 457 -9.91 -3.48 -7.79
C GLY A 457 -9.52 -2.10 -8.26
N ASN A 458 -8.34 -1.94 -8.83
CA ASN A 458 -7.80 -0.62 -9.14
C ASN A 458 -8.14 -0.12 -10.54
N GLU A 459 -8.37 -1.01 -11.49
CA GLU A 459 -8.85 -0.62 -12.79
C GLU A 459 -10.35 -0.31 -12.70
N HIS A 460 -10.70 0.96 -12.79
CA HIS A 460 -12.09 1.47 -12.82
C HIS A 460 -12.89 1.34 -11.50
N GLY A 461 -12.26 1.13 -10.34
CA GLY A 461 -12.96 1.04 -9.05
C GLY A 461 -13.91 -0.16 -8.93
N ARG A 462 -13.60 -1.26 -9.59
CA ARG A 462 -14.47 -2.45 -9.69
C ARG A 462 -14.60 -3.25 -8.39
N CYS A 463 -13.63 -3.22 -7.48
CA CYS A 463 -13.65 -4.04 -6.27
C CYS A 463 -13.26 -3.24 -5.03
N ASN A 464 -14.03 -3.39 -3.93
CA ASN A 464 -13.73 -2.79 -2.62
C ASN A 464 -13.77 -3.84 -1.48
N ALA A 465 -13.47 -5.11 -1.78
CA ALA A 465 -13.64 -6.22 -0.85
C ALA A 465 -12.50 -6.40 0.17
N CYS A 466 -11.47 -5.53 0.17
CA CYS A 466 -10.27 -5.71 0.98
C CYS A 466 -10.53 -5.83 2.50
N ASN A 467 -11.59 -5.19 3.01
CA ASN A 467 -11.96 -5.22 4.44
C ASN A 467 -13.00 -6.28 4.78
N THR A 468 -13.56 -6.98 3.79
CA THR A 468 -14.68 -7.93 4.01
C THR A 468 -14.20 -9.36 4.30
N GLY A 469 -12.91 -9.65 4.10
CA GLY A 469 -12.37 -11.00 4.11
C GLY A 469 -12.71 -11.84 2.88
N LYS A 470 -13.41 -11.29 1.87
CA LYS A 470 -13.90 -11.98 0.67
C LYS A 470 -13.14 -11.57 -0.60
N CYS A 471 -11.84 -11.30 -0.50
CA CYS A 471 -11.02 -10.93 -1.65
C CYS A 471 -11.03 -12.04 -2.72
N PRO A 472 -11.51 -11.79 -3.94
CA PRO A 472 -11.69 -12.85 -4.95
C PRO A 472 -10.37 -13.39 -5.48
N THR A 473 -9.29 -12.62 -5.39
CA THR A 473 -7.96 -12.99 -5.90
C THR A 473 -7.04 -13.61 -4.86
N GLY A 474 -7.52 -13.77 -3.60
CA GLY A 474 -6.73 -14.37 -2.53
C GLY A 474 -5.72 -13.44 -1.86
N ILE A 475 -5.65 -12.16 -2.26
CA ILE A 475 -4.65 -11.20 -1.76
C ILE A 475 -5.01 -10.67 -0.37
N CYS A 476 -6.23 -10.12 -0.20
CA CYS A 476 -6.65 -9.44 1.04
C CYS A 476 -7.70 -10.26 1.82
N THR A 477 -7.46 -11.55 2.03
CA THR A 477 -8.35 -12.49 2.70
C THR A 477 -7.56 -13.48 3.56
N GLN A 478 -8.25 -14.11 4.52
CA GLN A 478 -7.72 -15.22 5.29
C GLN A 478 -8.54 -16.51 5.07
N ASP A 479 -9.52 -16.51 4.14
CA ASP A 479 -10.25 -17.72 3.74
C ASP A 479 -9.30 -18.66 2.97
N PRO A 480 -9.01 -19.88 3.48
CA PRO A 480 -8.04 -20.78 2.84
C PRO A 480 -8.36 -21.13 1.39
N ARG A 481 -9.66 -21.17 1.03
CA ARG A 481 -10.10 -21.46 -0.34
C ARG A 481 -9.76 -20.33 -1.30
N LEU A 482 -9.87 -19.08 -0.84
CA LEU A 482 -9.54 -17.89 -1.62
C LEU A 482 -8.03 -17.66 -1.67
N VAL A 483 -7.34 -17.86 -0.55
CA VAL A 483 -5.88 -17.71 -0.45
C VAL A 483 -5.15 -18.61 -1.47
N LYS A 484 -5.62 -19.84 -1.69
CA LYS A 484 -5.05 -20.79 -2.66
C LYS A 484 -5.06 -20.30 -4.12
N ARG A 485 -5.86 -19.29 -4.45
CA ARG A 485 -5.93 -18.71 -5.80
C ARG A 485 -4.69 -17.91 -6.20
N LEU A 486 -3.92 -17.45 -5.22
CA LEU A 486 -2.71 -16.68 -5.48
C LEU A 486 -1.52 -17.63 -5.66
N ASP A 487 -0.83 -17.49 -6.78
CA ASP A 487 0.42 -18.16 -7.08
C ASP A 487 1.57 -17.29 -6.54
N VAL A 488 2.28 -17.79 -5.55
CA VAL A 488 3.34 -17.06 -4.82
C VAL A 488 4.53 -16.79 -5.73
N ASP A 489 5.01 -17.80 -6.44
CA ASP A 489 6.22 -17.68 -7.26
C ASP A 489 5.98 -16.75 -8.45
N LYS A 490 4.84 -16.91 -9.12
CA LYS A 490 4.45 -16.04 -10.22
C LYS A 490 4.22 -14.60 -9.77
N GLY A 491 3.68 -14.40 -8.56
CA GLY A 491 3.53 -13.10 -7.94
C GLY A 491 4.88 -12.46 -7.63
N ALA A 492 5.80 -13.22 -7.04
CA ALA A 492 7.15 -12.79 -6.72
C ALA A 492 7.92 -12.40 -8.00
N GLN A 493 7.87 -13.22 -9.05
CA GLN A 493 8.52 -12.93 -10.33
C GLN A 493 8.06 -11.60 -10.93
N LYS A 494 6.75 -11.33 -10.94
CA LYS A 494 6.22 -10.05 -11.45
C LYS A 494 6.73 -8.84 -10.66
N ILE A 495 6.91 -8.99 -9.35
CA ILE A 495 7.47 -7.92 -8.52
C ILE A 495 8.95 -7.71 -8.84
N VAL A 496 9.71 -8.79 -9.02
CA VAL A 496 11.12 -8.72 -9.44
C VAL A 496 11.24 -7.98 -10.78
N ASP A 497 10.49 -8.41 -11.80
CA ASP A 497 10.49 -7.80 -13.14
C ASP A 497 10.13 -6.32 -13.08
N TYR A 498 9.16 -5.97 -12.24
CA TYR A 498 8.76 -4.58 -12.04
C TYR A 498 9.86 -3.72 -11.42
N VAL A 499 10.56 -4.23 -10.39
CA VAL A 499 11.65 -3.48 -9.74
C VAL A 499 12.86 -3.34 -10.67
N LEU A 500 13.18 -4.36 -11.46
CA LEU A 500 14.25 -4.27 -12.47
C LEU A 500 13.90 -3.26 -13.57
N THR A 501 12.64 -3.20 -13.99
CA THR A 501 12.16 -2.18 -14.93
C THR A 501 12.24 -0.79 -14.31
N PHE A 502 11.81 -0.65 -13.06
CA PHE A 502 11.95 0.60 -12.31
C PHE A 502 13.40 1.10 -12.25
N ASP A 503 14.35 0.20 -11.98
CA ASP A 503 15.78 0.51 -11.94
C ASP A 503 16.29 1.07 -13.28
N MET A 504 15.95 0.38 -14.36
CA MET A 504 16.33 0.80 -15.71
C MET A 504 15.70 2.14 -16.10
N GLU A 505 14.42 2.34 -15.81
CA GLU A 505 13.70 3.56 -16.16
C GLU A 505 14.17 4.76 -15.32
N LEU A 506 14.47 4.55 -14.02
CA LEU A 506 15.04 5.59 -13.18
C LEU A 506 16.38 6.08 -13.74
N LYS A 507 17.28 5.17 -14.13
CA LYS A 507 18.55 5.51 -14.78
C LYS A 507 18.36 6.25 -16.09
N LYS A 508 17.35 5.87 -16.90
CA LYS A 508 17.00 6.59 -18.13
C LYS A 508 16.53 8.02 -17.88
N LEU A 509 15.93 8.32 -16.73
CA LEU A 509 15.56 9.68 -16.36
C LEU A 509 16.73 10.48 -15.78
N MET A 510 17.65 9.81 -15.08
CA MET A 510 18.85 10.42 -14.51
C MET A 510 19.89 10.75 -15.58
N ALA A 511 20.01 9.92 -16.60
CA ALA A 511 21.03 10.03 -17.65
C ALA A 511 20.96 11.38 -18.42
N PRO A 512 19.80 11.83 -18.95
CA PRO A 512 19.71 13.08 -19.71
C PRO A 512 20.03 14.33 -18.90
N ILE A 513 19.85 14.31 -17.59
CA ILE A 513 20.17 15.43 -16.71
C ILE A 513 21.59 15.41 -16.17
N GLY A 514 22.42 14.45 -16.64
CA GLY A 514 23.83 14.33 -16.24
C GLY A 514 24.04 13.83 -14.81
N ASN A 515 23.04 13.25 -14.16
CA ASN A 515 23.14 12.77 -12.78
C ASN A 515 23.54 11.30 -12.71
N SER A 516 24.70 11.00 -12.11
CA SER A 516 25.13 9.64 -11.79
C SER A 516 24.69 9.14 -10.42
N SER A 517 24.11 10.01 -9.58
CA SER A 517 23.51 9.70 -8.28
C SER A 517 22.07 10.16 -8.21
N LEU A 518 21.32 9.77 -7.17
CA LEU A 518 19.92 10.18 -7.01
C LEU A 518 19.78 11.70 -7.05
N PRO A 519 18.81 12.25 -7.82
CA PRO A 519 18.69 13.69 -8.08
C PRO A 519 17.97 14.42 -6.93
N ILE A 520 18.41 14.21 -5.69
CA ILE A 520 17.74 14.75 -4.51
C ILE A 520 17.84 16.26 -4.48
N GLY A 521 16.67 16.92 -4.48
CA GLY A 521 16.58 18.39 -4.43
C GLY A 521 16.85 19.10 -5.76
N ARG A 522 17.11 18.37 -6.87
CA ARG A 522 17.32 18.92 -8.22
C ARG A 522 16.01 19.43 -8.85
N SER A 523 15.30 20.28 -8.13
CA SER A 523 14.03 20.86 -8.64
C SER A 523 14.21 21.69 -9.92
N ASP A 524 15.43 22.12 -10.21
CA ASP A 524 15.82 22.75 -11.47
C ASP A 524 15.69 21.81 -12.70
N ALA A 525 15.66 20.50 -12.48
CA ALA A 525 15.41 19.53 -13.54
C ALA A 525 13.92 19.37 -13.92
N LEU A 526 13.02 20.00 -13.17
CA LEU A 526 11.58 19.86 -13.33
C LEU A 526 10.95 21.12 -13.87
N VAL A 527 9.89 20.95 -14.65
CA VAL A 527 8.97 22.00 -15.07
C VAL A 527 7.53 21.54 -14.81
N ALA A 528 6.61 22.48 -14.62
CA ALA A 528 5.20 22.17 -14.48
C ALA A 528 4.40 22.74 -15.67
N THR A 529 3.44 21.95 -16.13
CA THR A 529 2.45 22.32 -17.15
C THR A 529 1.19 22.95 -16.56
N ASP A 530 1.09 22.96 -15.23
CA ASP A 530 0.04 23.63 -14.47
C ASP A 530 0.67 24.73 -13.62
N LYS A 531 0.16 25.98 -13.76
CA LYS A 531 0.71 27.14 -13.07
C LYS A 531 0.57 27.04 -11.55
N ALA A 532 -0.55 26.54 -11.04
CA ALA A 532 -0.75 26.40 -9.59
C ALA A 532 0.21 25.36 -8.99
N VAL A 533 0.52 24.31 -9.74
CA VAL A 533 1.54 23.32 -9.35
C VAL A 533 2.94 23.95 -9.37
N ALA A 534 3.27 24.73 -10.41
CA ALA A 534 4.54 25.43 -10.50
C ALA A 534 4.77 26.35 -9.29
N ASP A 535 3.79 27.23 -9.03
CA ASP A 535 3.84 28.21 -7.93
C ASP A 535 3.93 27.48 -6.56
N ARG A 536 3.14 26.41 -6.37
CA ARG A 536 3.11 25.65 -5.11
C ARG A 536 4.43 24.93 -4.79
N LEU A 537 5.11 24.43 -5.82
CA LEU A 537 6.33 23.64 -5.67
C LEU A 537 7.62 24.45 -5.86
N GLY A 538 7.50 25.70 -6.35
CA GLY A 538 8.64 26.55 -6.67
C GLY A 538 9.49 25.98 -7.80
N ILE A 539 8.84 25.51 -8.89
CA ILE A 539 9.47 25.02 -10.13
C ILE A 539 9.00 25.85 -11.31
N GLN A 540 9.72 25.78 -12.41
CA GLN A 540 9.40 26.56 -13.61
C GLN A 540 8.05 26.15 -14.21
N TYR A 541 7.21 27.13 -14.54
CA TYR A 541 6.02 26.91 -15.35
C TYR A 541 6.37 26.97 -16.84
N VAL A 542 5.81 26.04 -17.61
CA VAL A 542 5.92 26.00 -19.07
C VAL A 542 4.52 25.81 -19.67
N CYS A 543 4.22 26.62 -20.71
CA CYS A 543 2.96 26.55 -21.45
C CYS A 543 3.06 25.52 -22.56
#